data_18314b03e47736211c7674e094205107
#
_entry.id   18314b03e47736211c7674e094205107
#
_cell.length_a   1.000
_cell.length_b   1.000
_cell.length_c   1.000
_cell.angle_alpha   90.00
_cell.angle_beta   90.00
_cell.angle_gamma   90.00
#
_symmetry.space_group_name_H-M   'P 1'
#
loop_
_entity.id
_entity.type
_entity.pdbx_description
1 polymer ?
#
loop_
_entity_poly.entity_id
_entity_poly.type
_entity_poly.pdbx_seq_one_letter_code
_entity_poly.pdbx_strand_id
1 'polypeptide(L)'
;MGKSIFDGRVQIKYSYGCYGMTRGGGKTWHGGMDIVGVDSDIILMPYYEMPDGTQKPIKGRVTRARIVTDHSDRTWEWGYYVCVQLDADQTPDAVNLMYFCHCSRLLVDVGDRVISGQQLAIMGETGNAEGTHPHCHFEVRATASGKGLDPTAYAAIPNKAGIYGAAPATDKPAEIPANSEKAATSLLQNITVGPVSSGDAAAVVAVCKEHGTAADSYTNAENHLQIICIRSAVQSVADAVLAVCKERKLTDAKLYASHWA
;
A
#
# COMPACT_ATOMS: atom_id res chain seq x y z
N MET A 1 6.33 5.28 20.75
CA MET A 1 6.63 4.17 19.84
C MET A 1 6.64 4.74 18.43
N GLY A 2 7.60 4.36 17.60
CA GLY A 2 7.73 4.85 16.24
C GLY A 2 6.59 4.41 15.32
N LYS A 3 6.54 4.99 14.12
CA LYS A 3 5.60 4.57 13.05
C LYS A 3 6.09 3.24 12.46
N SER A 4 5.21 2.24 12.44
CA SER A 4 5.44 0.95 11.80
C SER A 4 5.09 0.98 10.31
N ILE A 5 5.04 -0.18 9.68
CA ILE A 5 4.56 -0.34 8.29
C ILE A 5 3.03 -0.22 8.16
N PHE A 6 2.32 0.05 9.25
CA PHE A 6 0.90 0.37 9.30
C PHE A 6 0.66 1.54 10.25
N ASP A 7 -0.39 2.30 10.03
CA ASP A 7 -0.85 3.29 11.00
C ASP A 7 -1.59 2.64 12.15
N GLY A 8 -1.42 3.20 13.37
CA GLY A 8 -2.05 2.70 14.58
C GLY A 8 -1.34 1.49 15.18
N ARG A 9 -2.14 0.57 15.75
CA ARG A 9 -1.61 -0.65 16.35
C ARG A 9 -1.26 -1.69 15.29
N VAL A 10 -0.23 -2.47 15.59
CA VAL A 10 0.19 -3.62 14.77
C VAL A 10 0.34 -4.85 15.66
N GLN A 11 0.25 -6.02 15.08
CA GLN A 11 0.33 -7.28 15.80
C GLN A 11 1.23 -8.28 15.08
N ILE A 12 2.15 -8.93 15.82
CA ILE A 12 2.67 -10.24 15.45
C ILE A 12 1.78 -11.26 16.16
N LYS A 13 0.92 -11.93 15.41
CA LYS A 13 -0.14 -12.77 15.98
C LYS A 13 0.39 -14.02 16.67
N TYR A 14 1.43 -14.62 16.11
CA TYR A 14 2.01 -15.88 16.57
C TYR A 14 3.53 -15.80 16.64
N SER A 15 4.15 -16.57 17.53
CA SER A 15 5.62 -16.63 17.66
C SER A 15 6.33 -17.10 16.39
N TYR A 16 5.68 -17.93 15.58
CA TYR A 16 6.22 -18.35 14.29
C TYR A 16 6.20 -17.25 13.22
N GLY A 17 5.47 -16.17 13.43
CA GLY A 17 5.50 -14.95 12.59
C GLY A 17 6.68 -14.03 12.91
N CYS A 18 7.46 -14.32 13.94
CA CYS A 18 8.69 -13.57 14.21
C CYS A 18 9.81 -13.96 13.23
N TYR A 19 10.73 -13.04 13.00
CA TYR A 19 11.95 -13.26 12.23
C TYR A 19 12.88 -14.27 12.92
N GLY A 20 13.59 -15.08 12.13
CA GLY A 20 14.61 -16.00 12.63
C GLY A 20 14.17 -17.47 12.64
N MET A 21 14.75 -18.28 13.50
CA MET A 21 14.44 -19.71 13.68
C MET A 21 13.14 -19.88 14.49
N THR A 22 12.00 -19.57 13.89
CA THR A 22 10.71 -19.49 14.59
C THR A 22 9.64 -20.44 14.06
N ARG A 23 9.80 -20.94 12.83
CA ARG A 23 8.85 -21.86 12.20
C ARG A 23 9.19 -23.32 12.50
N GLY A 24 8.22 -24.23 12.31
CA GLY A 24 8.42 -25.66 12.54
C GLY A 24 8.90 -26.00 13.97
N GLY A 25 8.39 -25.29 14.98
CA GLY A 25 8.84 -25.46 16.36
C GLY A 25 10.28 -24.96 16.60
N GLY A 26 10.73 -23.94 15.90
CA GLY A 26 12.06 -23.34 16.01
C GLY A 26 13.12 -24.03 15.14
N LYS A 27 12.73 -24.87 14.20
CA LYS A 27 13.63 -25.63 13.31
C LYS A 27 13.78 -25.03 11.91
N THR A 28 12.87 -24.12 11.52
CA THR A 28 12.83 -23.55 10.18
C THR A 28 12.98 -22.04 10.26
N TRP A 29 13.79 -21.50 9.36
CA TRP A 29 14.05 -20.08 9.24
C TRP A 29 12.85 -19.33 8.66
N HIS A 30 12.51 -18.21 9.29
CA HIS A 30 11.57 -17.23 8.79
C HIS A 30 12.32 -15.95 8.41
N GLY A 31 12.29 -15.56 7.13
CA GLY A 31 13.11 -14.49 6.57
C GLY A 31 12.65 -13.08 6.90
N GLY A 32 11.45 -12.92 7.46
CA GLY A 32 10.83 -11.63 7.77
C GLY A 32 9.99 -11.67 9.03
N MET A 33 9.09 -10.71 9.15
CA MET A 33 8.07 -10.66 10.20
C MET A 33 6.68 -10.68 9.56
N ASP A 34 5.77 -11.51 10.12
CA ASP A 34 4.36 -11.54 9.72
C ASP A 34 3.60 -10.52 10.59
N ILE A 35 3.33 -9.36 10.03
CA ILE A 35 2.76 -8.20 10.74
C ILE A 35 1.33 -7.98 10.27
N VAL A 36 0.41 -7.89 11.22
CA VAL A 36 -1.00 -7.55 11.02
C VAL A 36 -1.22 -6.08 11.40
N GLY A 37 -1.77 -5.29 10.51
CA GLY A 37 -2.32 -3.99 10.85
C GLY A 37 -3.64 -4.16 11.60
N VAL A 38 -3.71 -3.66 12.85
CA VAL A 38 -4.90 -3.81 13.71
C VAL A 38 -5.94 -2.72 13.43
N ASP A 39 -5.48 -1.52 13.21
CA ASP A 39 -6.34 -0.35 13.00
C ASP A 39 -6.38 0.10 11.52
N SER A 40 -5.46 -0.41 10.68
CA SER A 40 -5.36 -0.10 9.26
C SER A 40 -4.83 -1.32 8.50
N ASP A 41 -5.34 -1.56 7.31
CA ASP A 41 -4.85 -2.56 6.36
C ASP A 41 -3.89 -1.99 5.31
N ILE A 42 -3.66 -0.66 5.34
CA ILE A 42 -2.80 0.04 4.40
C ILE A 42 -1.33 -0.16 4.78
N ILE A 43 -0.58 -0.82 3.92
CA ILE A 43 0.87 -1.02 4.07
C ILE A 43 1.60 0.25 3.63
N LEU A 44 2.46 0.76 4.50
CA LEU A 44 3.22 1.99 4.30
C LEU A 44 4.71 1.71 4.09
N MET A 45 5.37 2.57 3.32
CA MET A 45 6.84 2.62 3.28
C MET A 45 7.36 2.96 4.68
N PRO A 46 8.23 2.12 5.29
CA PRO A 46 8.67 2.30 6.67
C PRO A 46 9.60 3.49 6.86
N TYR A 47 9.80 3.84 8.12
CA TYR A 47 10.92 4.64 8.59
C TYR A 47 12.04 3.71 9.08
N TYR A 48 13.23 4.22 9.21
CA TYR A 48 14.33 3.53 9.89
C TYR A 48 14.42 4.01 11.34
N GLU A 49 14.29 3.09 12.29
CA GLU A 49 14.43 3.40 13.72
C GLU A 49 15.89 3.36 14.12
N MET A 50 16.38 4.48 14.57
CA MET A 50 17.75 4.64 15.08
C MET A 50 17.88 4.00 16.47
N PRO A 51 19.10 3.65 16.93
CA PRO A 51 19.32 3.08 18.27
C PRO A 51 18.81 3.95 19.42
N ASP A 52 18.69 5.26 19.23
CA ASP A 52 18.13 6.20 20.21
C ASP A 52 16.59 6.25 20.20
N GLY A 53 15.94 5.46 19.36
CA GLY A 53 14.49 5.43 19.19
C GLY A 53 13.92 6.53 18.29
N THR A 54 14.77 7.40 17.74
CA THR A 54 14.32 8.37 16.73
C THR A 54 14.09 7.69 15.39
N GLN A 55 13.15 8.20 14.59
CA GLN A 55 12.88 7.67 13.27
C GLN A 55 13.40 8.56 12.16
N LYS A 56 14.19 7.99 11.28
CA LYS A 56 14.71 8.64 10.08
C LYS A 56 13.84 8.26 8.88
N PRO A 57 13.37 9.25 8.09
CA PRO A 57 12.71 8.94 6.82
C PRO A 57 13.72 8.33 5.84
N ILE A 58 13.26 7.33 5.11
CA ILE A 58 14.01 6.65 4.05
C ILE A 58 13.24 6.73 2.74
N LYS A 59 13.91 6.53 1.63
CA LYS A 59 13.34 6.59 0.29
C LYS A 59 13.96 5.54 -0.61
N GLY A 60 13.23 5.20 -1.66
CA GLY A 60 13.68 4.19 -2.61
C GLY A 60 12.86 4.22 -3.91
N ARG A 61 13.03 3.16 -4.67
CA ARG A 61 12.32 2.94 -5.93
C ARG A 61 11.66 1.56 -5.91
N VAL A 62 10.43 1.48 -6.35
CA VAL A 62 9.74 0.21 -6.57
C VAL A 62 10.41 -0.53 -7.73
N THR A 63 10.96 -1.71 -7.43
CA THR A 63 11.64 -2.57 -8.43
C THR A 63 10.77 -3.75 -8.85
N ARG A 64 9.78 -4.11 -8.04
CA ARG A 64 8.76 -5.10 -8.37
C ARG A 64 7.43 -4.71 -7.75
N ALA A 65 6.38 -4.82 -8.55
CA ALA A 65 4.97 -4.74 -8.14
C ALA A 65 4.29 -5.88 -8.90
N ARG A 66 4.10 -7.04 -8.24
CA ARG A 66 3.70 -8.27 -8.92
C ARG A 66 2.44 -8.86 -8.35
N ILE A 67 1.57 -9.27 -9.25
CA ILE A 67 0.39 -10.11 -8.99
C ILE A 67 0.74 -11.53 -9.42
N VAL A 68 1.02 -12.40 -8.46
CA VAL A 68 1.46 -13.77 -8.75
C VAL A 68 0.36 -14.74 -8.35
N THR A 69 -0.22 -15.39 -9.35
CA THR A 69 -1.28 -16.39 -9.20
C THR A 69 -0.88 -17.75 -9.77
N ASP A 70 0.22 -17.81 -10.53
CA ASP A 70 0.74 -19.03 -11.14
C ASP A 70 1.66 -19.78 -10.14
N HIS A 71 1.25 -20.96 -9.74
CA HIS A 71 2.00 -21.82 -8.81
C HIS A 71 3.36 -22.31 -9.37
N SER A 72 3.59 -22.19 -10.68
CA SER A 72 4.90 -22.47 -11.28
C SER A 72 5.91 -21.33 -11.12
N ASP A 73 5.46 -20.12 -10.78
CA ASP A 73 6.34 -19.00 -10.47
C ASP A 73 7.02 -19.23 -9.12
N ARG A 74 8.34 -19.05 -9.06
CA ARG A 74 9.12 -19.26 -7.83
C ARG A 74 8.77 -18.32 -6.68
N THR A 75 7.99 -17.26 -6.98
CA THR A 75 7.52 -16.28 -5.99
C THR A 75 6.03 -16.41 -5.70
N TRP A 76 5.37 -17.48 -6.17
CA TRP A 76 3.94 -17.67 -5.94
C TRP A 76 3.56 -17.67 -4.45
N GLU A 77 4.45 -18.18 -3.60
CA GLU A 77 4.26 -18.17 -2.14
C GLU A 77 4.09 -16.76 -1.57
N TRP A 78 4.67 -15.74 -2.20
CA TRP A 78 4.55 -14.35 -1.77
C TRP A 78 3.21 -13.72 -2.20
N GLY A 79 2.50 -14.34 -3.15
CA GLY A 79 1.24 -13.82 -3.70
C GLY A 79 1.44 -12.46 -4.38
N TYR A 80 0.60 -11.49 -4.04
CA TYR A 80 0.78 -10.11 -4.51
C TYR A 80 1.81 -9.42 -3.64
N TYR A 81 2.82 -8.83 -4.25
CA TYR A 81 3.89 -8.21 -3.48
C TYR A 81 4.52 -6.99 -4.13
N VAL A 82 5.01 -6.11 -3.28
CA VAL A 82 5.85 -4.97 -3.66
C VAL A 82 7.28 -5.22 -3.19
N CYS A 83 8.26 -4.86 -4.03
CA CYS A 83 9.66 -4.78 -3.66
C CYS A 83 10.18 -3.37 -3.89
N VAL A 84 10.69 -2.75 -2.84
CA VAL A 84 11.33 -1.44 -2.88
C VAL A 84 12.84 -1.62 -2.73
N GLN A 85 13.60 -1.04 -3.64
CA GLN A 85 15.03 -0.86 -3.48
C GLN A 85 15.32 0.49 -2.84
N LEU A 86 16.03 0.49 -1.72
CA LEU A 86 16.47 1.72 -1.06
C LEU A 86 17.47 2.49 -1.92
N ASP A 87 17.46 3.80 -1.81
CA ASP A 87 18.57 4.62 -2.29
C ASP A 87 19.83 4.32 -1.48
N ALA A 88 20.99 4.60 -2.05
CA ALA A 88 22.26 4.41 -1.36
C ALA A 88 22.33 5.22 -0.06
N ASP A 89 23.06 4.69 0.92
CA ASP A 89 23.41 5.37 2.17
C ASP A 89 22.23 5.87 3.01
N GLN A 90 21.06 5.20 2.87
CA GLN A 90 19.86 5.56 3.65
C GLN A 90 19.98 5.08 5.10
N THR A 91 20.56 3.91 5.33
CA THR A 91 20.65 3.26 6.64
C THR A 91 22.07 2.75 6.88
N PRO A 92 22.49 2.58 8.14
CA PRO A 92 23.84 2.13 8.46
C PRO A 92 24.05 0.61 8.28
N ASP A 93 22.99 -0.14 8.02
CA ASP A 93 23.03 -1.59 7.83
C ASP A 93 23.17 -1.97 6.34
N ALA A 94 23.16 -3.28 6.06
CA ALA A 94 23.31 -3.81 4.72
C ALA A 94 21.98 -3.93 3.94
N VAL A 95 20.86 -3.45 4.49
CA VAL A 95 19.56 -3.56 3.85
C VAL A 95 19.49 -2.69 2.61
N ASN A 96 19.13 -3.30 1.49
CA ASN A 96 18.98 -2.64 0.20
C ASN A 96 17.59 -2.89 -0.42
N LEU A 97 16.92 -3.98 -0.03
CA LEU A 97 15.61 -4.37 -0.59
C LEU A 97 14.62 -4.64 0.53
N MET A 98 13.38 -4.18 0.31
CA MET A 98 12.25 -4.40 1.20
C MET A 98 11.13 -5.08 0.44
N TYR A 99 10.59 -6.17 0.97
CA TYR A 99 9.50 -6.94 0.40
C TYR A 99 8.28 -6.86 1.30
N PHE A 100 7.13 -6.57 0.69
CA PHE A 100 5.82 -6.50 1.32
C PHE A 100 4.92 -7.50 0.61
N CYS A 101 4.70 -8.67 1.21
CA CYS A 101 4.05 -9.81 0.59
C CYS A 101 2.64 -10.05 1.11
N HIS A 102 1.90 -10.94 0.43
CA HIS A 102 0.52 -11.36 0.70
C HIS A 102 -0.50 -10.24 0.56
N CYS A 103 -0.18 -9.19 -0.21
CA CYS A 103 -1.09 -8.07 -0.44
C CYS A 103 -2.39 -8.52 -1.12
N SER A 104 -3.50 -7.86 -0.81
CA SER A 104 -4.75 -8.00 -1.56
C SER A 104 -4.79 -7.08 -2.78
N ARG A 105 -4.07 -5.96 -2.72
CA ARG A 105 -3.96 -4.97 -3.81
C ARG A 105 -2.65 -4.20 -3.71
N LEU A 106 -2.10 -3.84 -4.87
CA LEU A 106 -0.92 -2.98 -4.98
C LEU A 106 -1.36 -1.55 -5.29
N LEU A 107 -0.70 -0.56 -4.68
CA LEU A 107 -1.00 0.88 -4.83
C LEU A 107 0.12 1.64 -5.53
N VAL A 108 1.17 0.92 -5.94
CA VAL A 108 2.35 1.47 -6.63
C VAL A 108 2.72 0.60 -7.82
N ASP A 109 3.41 1.22 -8.79
CA ASP A 109 3.92 0.57 -10.00
C ASP A 109 5.45 0.48 -9.98
N VAL A 110 5.99 -0.43 -10.81
CA VAL A 110 7.44 -0.54 -11.02
C VAL A 110 7.99 0.77 -11.57
N GLY A 111 9.02 1.29 -10.91
CA GLY A 111 9.65 2.56 -11.27
C GLY A 111 9.25 3.72 -10.36
N ASP A 112 8.17 3.61 -9.60
CA ASP A 112 7.73 4.66 -8.69
C ASP A 112 8.79 4.98 -7.65
N ARG A 113 8.93 6.28 -7.35
CA ARG A 113 9.73 6.77 -6.23
C ARG A 113 8.84 6.82 -5.00
N VAL A 114 9.33 6.22 -3.91
CA VAL A 114 8.58 6.13 -2.66
C VAL A 114 9.41 6.65 -1.49
N ILE A 115 8.72 7.24 -0.52
CA ILE A 115 9.29 7.76 0.72
C ILE A 115 8.54 7.22 1.93
N SER A 116 9.15 7.25 3.11
CA SER A 116 8.53 6.82 4.38
C SER A 116 7.15 7.43 4.59
N GLY A 117 6.19 6.60 4.97
CA GLY A 117 4.78 6.97 5.16
C GLY A 117 3.93 6.91 3.89
N GLN A 118 4.51 6.71 2.71
CA GLN A 118 3.74 6.54 1.48
C GLN A 118 3.07 5.17 1.44
N GLN A 119 1.83 5.13 0.96
CA GLN A 119 1.06 3.90 0.78
C GLN A 119 1.67 3.06 -0.35
N LEU A 120 1.85 1.76 -0.09
CA LEU A 120 2.44 0.82 -1.05
C LEU A 120 1.44 -0.23 -1.53
N ALA A 121 0.61 -0.75 -0.62
CA ALA A 121 -0.31 -1.85 -0.89
C ALA A 121 -1.40 -1.93 0.20
N ILE A 122 -2.36 -2.79 -0.02
CA ILE A 122 -3.34 -3.21 0.98
C ILE A 122 -2.98 -4.61 1.46
N MET A 123 -2.96 -4.81 2.77
CA MET A 123 -2.75 -6.11 3.41
C MET A 123 -3.79 -7.14 2.93
N GLY A 124 -3.36 -8.38 2.80
CA GLY A 124 -4.22 -9.48 2.38
C GLY A 124 -3.70 -10.82 2.86
N GLU A 125 -4.08 -11.87 2.13
CA GLU A 125 -3.71 -13.26 2.42
C GLU A 125 -3.41 -14.04 1.14
N THR A 126 -2.94 -13.36 0.08
CA THR A 126 -2.62 -14.02 -1.20
C THR A 126 -1.37 -14.89 -1.12
N GLY A 127 -1.20 -15.78 -2.09
CA GLY A 127 -0.09 -16.74 -2.11
C GLY A 127 -0.26 -17.85 -1.07
N ASN A 128 0.80 -18.26 -0.41
CA ASN A 128 0.72 -19.33 0.60
C ASN A 128 0.04 -18.91 1.91
N ALA A 129 -0.35 -17.65 2.06
CA ALA A 129 -1.15 -17.18 3.18
C ALA A 129 -2.66 -17.41 2.99
N GLU A 130 -3.11 -17.82 1.80
CA GLU A 130 -4.52 -18.04 1.50
C GLU A 130 -5.18 -18.99 2.50
N GLY A 131 -6.33 -18.57 3.05
CA GLY A 131 -7.09 -19.34 4.05
C GLY A 131 -6.47 -19.35 5.46
N THR A 132 -5.44 -18.55 5.74
CA THR A 132 -4.86 -18.45 7.07
C THR A 132 -5.40 -17.23 7.84
N HIS A 133 -4.84 -16.09 7.64
CA HIS A 133 -5.31 -14.79 8.13
C HIS A 133 -4.57 -13.68 7.39
N PRO A 134 -5.21 -12.52 7.16
CA PRO A 134 -4.54 -11.40 6.54
C PRO A 134 -3.34 -10.92 7.35
N HIS A 135 -2.21 -10.73 6.68
CA HIS A 135 -0.98 -10.15 7.25
C HIS A 135 -0.07 -9.67 6.13
N CYS A 136 0.89 -8.83 6.46
CA CYS A 136 2.03 -8.52 5.60
C CYS A 136 3.23 -9.36 6.06
N HIS A 137 3.72 -10.26 5.21
CA HIS A 137 5.06 -10.79 5.39
C HIS A 137 6.04 -9.70 4.96
N PHE A 138 6.65 -9.05 5.95
CA PHE A 138 7.60 -7.96 5.75
C PHE A 138 9.02 -8.49 5.88
N GLU A 139 9.78 -8.45 4.79
CA GLU A 139 11.14 -8.95 4.74
C GLU A 139 12.11 -7.90 4.18
N VAL A 140 13.32 -7.82 4.76
CA VAL A 140 14.38 -6.94 4.28
C VAL A 140 15.62 -7.75 3.93
N ARG A 141 16.33 -7.37 2.85
CA ARG A 141 17.47 -8.11 2.31
C ARG A 141 18.59 -7.19 1.84
N ALA A 142 19.83 -7.69 1.88
CA ALA A 142 20.95 -7.03 1.23
C ALA A 142 20.93 -7.20 -0.31
N THR A 143 20.55 -8.39 -0.78
CA THR A 143 20.47 -8.74 -2.21
C THR A 143 19.20 -9.54 -2.50
N ALA A 144 18.78 -9.59 -3.76
CA ALA A 144 17.54 -10.28 -4.15
C ALA A 144 17.57 -11.79 -3.87
N SER A 145 18.73 -12.43 -3.90
CA SER A 145 18.93 -13.85 -3.59
C SER A 145 19.43 -14.10 -2.18
N GLY A 146 19.65 -13.04 -1.40
CA GLY A 146 20.13 -13.14 -0.01
C GLY A 146 19.05 -13.64 0.94
N LYS A 147 19.50 -14.15 2.10
CA LYS A 147 18.59 -14.42 3.22
C LYS A 147 17.99 -13.10 3.74
N GLY A 148 16.80 -13.18 4.30
CA GLY A 148 16.21 -12.09 5.06
C GLY A 148 17.12 -11.66 6.22
N LEU A 149 17.24 -10.36 6.40
CA LEU A 149 17.89 -9.71 7.53
C LEU A 149 16.86 -9.34 8.59
N ASP A 150 17.30 -8.94 9.78
CA ASP A 150 16.39 -8.53 10.86
C ASP A 150 15.62 -7.26 10.46
N PRO A 151 14.27 -7.30 10.35
CA PRO A 151 13.49 -6.16 9.94
C PRO A 151 13.09 -5.23 11.10
N THR A 152 13.50 -5.49 12.33
CA THR A 152 13.05 -4.82 13.56
C THR A 152 13.19 -3.29 13.46
N ALA A 153 14.32 -2.79 12.97
CA ALA A 153 14.57 -1.35 12.83
C ALA A 153 13.64 -0.65 11.81
N TYR A 154 13.05 -1.41 10.89
CA TYR A 154 12.10 -0.90 9.89
C TYR A 154 10.65 -1.14 10.30
N ALA A 155 10.38 -2.24 10.96
CA ALA A 155 9.05 -2.54 11.50
C ALA A 155 8.71 -1.66 12.70
N ALA A 156 9.72 -1.10 13.40
CA ALA A 156 9.61 -0.28 14.62
C ALA A 156 8.82 -0.99 15.74
N ILE A 157 8.91 -2.32 15.79
CA ILE A 157 8.29 -3.17 16.83
C ILE A 157 9.25 -4.28 17.22
N PRO A 158 9.16 -4.79 18.45
CA PRO A 158 9.96 -5.93 18.89
C PRO A 158 9.71 -7.19 18.07
N ASN A 159 10.74 -7.98 17.80
CA ASN A 159 10.63 -9.30 17.17
C ASN A 159 10.05 -10.35 18.15
N LYS A 160 8.80 -10.14 18.54
CA LYS A 160 8.08 -10.97 19.51
C LYS A 160 6.57 -10.93 19.22
N ALA A 161 5.87 -12.04 19.45
CA ALA A 161 4.42 -12.06 19.35
C ALA A 161 3.78 -11.09 20.38
N GLY A 162 2.82 -10.29 19.94
CA GLY A 162 2.16 -9.27 20.75
C GLY A 162 1.48 -8.20 19.91
N ILE A 163 0.78 -7.28 20.56
CA ILE A 163 0.20 -6.08 19.97
C ILE A 163 1.04 -4.88 20.41
N TYR A 164 1.39 -4.02 19.46
CA TYR A 164 2.28 -2.88 19.63
C TYR A 164 1.66 -1.61 19.07
N GLY A 165 2.09 -0.45 19.57
CA GLY A 165 1.56 0.85 19.18
C GLY A 165 0.40 1.29 20.07
N ALA A 166 -0.06 2.50 19.84
CA ALA A 166 -1.26 3.06 20.48
C ALA A 166 -2.42 3.01 19.49
N ALA A 167 -3.64 2.77 19.98
CA ALA A 167 -4.81 2.98 19.16
C ALA A 167 -4.80 4.43 18.65
N PRO A 168 -5.26 4.69 17.41
CA PRO A 168 -5.47 6.04 16.97
C PRO A 168 -6.27 6.80 18.01
N ALA A 169 -5.88 8.04 18.32
CA ALA A 169 -6.68 8.86 19.21
C ALA A 169 -8.09 8.91 18.60
N THR A 170 -9.08 8.45 19.38
CA THR A 170 -10.47 8.62 19.00
C THR A 170 -10.76 10.11 19.16
N ASP A 171 -10.47 10.88 18.16
CA ASP A 171 -10.99 12.24 18.09
C ASP A 171 -12.51 12.11 18.02
N LYS A 172 -13.15 12.38 19.16
CA LYS A 172 -14.53 12.78 19.21
C LYS A 172 -14.67 13.87 18.15
N PRO A 173 -15.66 13.82 17.23
CA PRO A 173 -15.77 14.85 16.21
C PRO A 173 -15.73 16.21 16.90
N ALA A 174 -14.64 16.93 16.78
CA ALA A 174 -14.58 18.31 17.20
C ALA A 174 -15.59 19.03 16.32
N GLU A 175 -16.55 19.73 16.93
CA GLU A 175 -17.37 20.71 16.26
C GLU A 175 -16.43 21.59 15.46
N ILE A 176 -16.58 21.56 14.13
CA ILE A 176 -15.80 22.34 13.19
C ILE A 176 -16.16 23.81 13.44
N PRO A 177 -15.23 24.64 13.95
CA PRO A 177 -15.45 26.10 13.89
C PRO A 177 -15.44 26.47 12.40
N ALA A 178 -16.51 27.06 11.93
CA ALA A 178 -16.59 27.65 10.61
C ALA A 178 -15.55 28.79 10.51
N ASN A 179 -14.31 28.47 10.19
CA ASN A 179 -13.30 29.29 9.53
C ASN A 179 -11.87 28.75 9.81
N SER A 180 -11.42 27.83 8.98
CA SER A 180 -9.99 27.69 8.64
C SER A 180 -9.84 26.90 7.34
N GLU A 181 -9.99 27.57 6.23
CA GLU A 181 -9.34 27.17 4.99
C GLU A 181 -7.83 27.29 5.18
N LYS A 182 -7.17 26.22 5.60
CA LYS A 182 -5.79 25.86 5.24
C LYS A 182 -5.32 24.62 6.02
N ALA A 183 -4.88 23.63 5.26
CA ALA A 183 -4.24 22.36 5.66
C ALA A 183 -5.18 21.17 5.97
N ALA A 184 -6.10 20.83 5.06
CA ALA A 184 -6.45 19.44 4.87
C ALA A 184 -5.34 18.81 4.02
N THR A 185 -4.56 17.90 4.59
CA THR A 185 -3.80 16.93 3.81
C THR A 185 -4.85 16.11 3.07
N SER A 186 -5.17 16.51 1.83
CA SER A 186 -6.21 15.88 1.04
C SER A 186 -5.77 14.46 0.74
N LEU A 187 -6.49 13.49 1.27
CA LEU A 187 -6.36 12.10 0.85
C LEU A 187 -6.60 12.10 -0.67
N LEU A 188 -5.58 11.73 -1.42
CA LEU A 188 -5.66 11.69 -2.88
C LEU A 188 -6.19 10.32 -3.30
N GLN A 189 -7.01 10.29 -4.35
CA GLN A 189 -7.56 9.06 -4.92
C GLN A 189 -7.09 8.89 -6.36
N ASN A 190 -6.81 7.65 -6.74
CA ASN A 190 -6.71 7.27 -8.14
C ASN A 190 -8.05 6.67 -8.57
N ILE A 191 -8.60 7.17 -9.67
CA ILE A 191 -9.91 6.78 -10.15
C ILE A 191 -9.76 6.21 -11.56
N THR A 192 -10.38 5.07 -11.81
CA THR A 192 -10.48 4.48 -13.13
C THR A 192 -11.95 4.35 -13.51
N VAL A 193 -12.30 4.87 -14.68
CA VAL A 193 -13.64 4.73 -15.26
C VAL A 193 -13.53 4.07 -16.63
N GLY A 194 -14.18 2.96 -16.80
CA GLY A 194 -14.20 2.26 -18.08
C GLY A 194 -14.09 0.73 -18.01
N PRO A 195 -14.21 0.09 -19.16
CA PRO A 195 -14.33 0.65 -20.52
C PRO A 195 -15.72 1.29 -20.81
N VAL A 196 -15.74 2.53 -21.29
CA VAL A 196 -16.97 3.32 -21.51
C VAL A 196 -17.04 3.88 -22.92
N SER A 197 -18.24 4.32 -23.34
CA SER A 197 -18.42 5.02 -24.62
C SER A 197 -17.67 6.37 -24.64
N SER A 198 -17.39 6.89 -25.83
CA SER A 198 -16.73 8.20 -25.97
C SER A 198 -17.56 9.34 -25.34
N GLY A 199 -18.89 9.23 -25.35
CA GLY A 199 -19.77 10.22 -24.70
C GLY A 199 -19.67 10.19 -23.17
N ASP A 200 -19.58 9.01 -22.58
CA ASP A 200 -19.40 8.84 -21.13
C ASP A 200 -17.99 9.28 -20.70
N ALA A 201 -16.97 8.91 -21.49
CA ALA A 201 -15.62 9.36 -21.26
C ALA A 201 -15.50 10.89 -21.29
N ALA A 202 -16.11 11.54 -22.28
CA ALA A 202 -16.12 12.99 -22.41
C ALA A 202 -16.77 13.69 -21.19
N ALA A 203 -17.84 13.10 -20.63
CA ALA A 203 -18.50 13.64 -19.44
C ALA A 203 -17.60 13.56 -18.20
N VAL A 204 -16.90 12.45 -18.00
CA VAL A 204 -15.94 12.29 -16.90
C VAL A 204 -14.78 13.26 -17.04
N VAL A 205 -14.21 13.38 -18.25
CA VAL A 205 -13.11 14.32 -18.53
C VAL A 205 -13.55 15.77 -18.32
N ALA A 206 -14.79 16.14 -18.68
CA ALA A 206 -15.33 17.48 -18.47
C ALA A 206 -15.34 17.86 -16.98
N VAL A 207 -15.81 16.96 -16.12
CA VAL A 207 -15.79 17.18 -14.65
C VAL A 207 -14.37 17.35 -14.13
N CYS A 208 -13.43 16.51 -14.58
CA CYS A 208 -12.04 16.66 -14.18
C CYS A 208 -11.49 18.04 -14.57
N LYS A 209 -11.81 18.51 -15.78
CA LYS A 209 -11.40 19.83 -16.28
C LYS A 209 -12.00 20.98 -15.46
N GLU A 210 -13.28 20.91 -15.09
CA GLU A 210 -13.95 21.90 -14.23
C GLU A 210 -13.26 22.02 -12.87
N HIS A 211 -12.75 20.90 -12.35
CA HIS A 211 -12.03 20.85 -11.07
C HIS A 211 -10.51 21.03 -11.21
N GLY A 212 -10.01 21.39 -12.41
CA GLY A 212 -8.57 21.59 -12.63
C GLY A 212 -7.70 20.34 -12.48
N THR A 213 -8.30 19.15 -12.61
CA THR A 213 -7.63 17.85 -12.45
C THR A 213 -7.37 17.22 -13.82
N ALA A 214 -6.16 16.69 -14.02
CA ALA A 214 -5.81 15.97 -15.23
C ALA A 214 -6.47 14.58 -15.26
N ALA A 215 -6.90 14.15 -16.45
CA ALA A 215 -7.40 12.81 -16.70
C ALA A 215 -6.78 12.28 -17.99
N ASP A 216 -6.14 11.09 -17.89
CA ASP A 216 -5.62 10.37 -19.03
C ASP A 216 -6.73 9.52 -19.66
N SER A 217 -6.80 9.50 -20.99
CA SER A 217 -7.77 8.69 -21.73
C SER A 217 -7.06 7.72 -22.66
N TYR A 218 -7.42 6.45 -22.56
CA TYR A 218 -6.89 5.37 -23.40
C TYR A 218 -8.04 4.78 -24.21
N THR A 219 -7.89 4.71 -25.52
CA THR A 219 -8.89 4.12 -26.42
C THR A 219 -8.44 2.71 -26.83
N ASN A 220 -9.29 1.72 -26.65
CA ASN A 220 -9.07 0.38 -27.17
C ASN A 220 -9.26 0.39 -28.70
N ALA A 221 -8.25 -0.06 -29.44
CA ALA A 221 -8.25 -0.05 -30.91
C ALA A 221 -9.31 -1.00 -31.54
N GLU A 222 -9.72 -2.05 -30.82
CA GLU A 222 -10.62 -3.07 -31.36
C GLU A 222 -12.11 -2.71 -31.21
N ASN A 223 -12.48 -2.12 -30.08
CA ASN A 223 -13.88 -1.84 -29.75
C ASN A 223 -14.21 -0.36 -29.56
N HIS A 224 -13.23 0.53 -29.73
CA HIS A 224 -13.35 1.99 -29.56
C HIS A 224 -13.87 2.46 -28.18
N LEU A 225 -13.89 1.59 -27.18
CA LEU A 225 -14.21 1.97 -25.82
C LEU A 225 -13.01 2.68 -25.16
N GLN A 226 -13.31 3.57 -24.22
CA GLN A 226 -12.30 4.38 -23.54
C GLN A 226 -12.19 4.02 -22.07
N ILE A 227 -10.98 4.08 -21.55
CA ILE A 227 -10.67 3.99 -20.12
C ILE A 227 -10.09 5.33 -19.69
N ILE A 228 -10.70 5.95 -18.67
CA ILE A 228 -10.25 7.21 -18.10
C ILE A 228 -9.54 6.93 -16.79
N CYS A 229 -8.31 7.40 -16.67
CA CYS A 229 -7.50 7.30 -15.46
C CYS A 229 -7.26 8.70 -14.89
N ILE A 230 -7.67 8.92 -13.65
CA ILE A 230 -7.49 10.18 -12.92
C ILE A 230 -6.56 9.87 -11.74
N ARG A 231 -5.39 10.49 -11.72
CA ARG A 231 -4.39 10.26 -10.69
C ARG A 231 -4.44 11.36 -9.64
N SER A 232 -4.28 10.97 -8.39
CA SER A 232 -4.18 11.91 -7.26
C SER A 232 -5.34 12.90 -7.17
N ALA A 233 -6.57 12.44 -7.44
CA ALA A 233 -7.77 13.24 -7.31
C ALA A 233 -8.06 13.57 -5.83
N VAL A 234 -8.31 14.82 -5.49
CA VAL A 234 -8.82 15.20 -4.17
C VAL A 234 -10.26 14.71 -3.99
N GLN A 235 -10.73 14.59 -2.74
CA GLN A 235 -12.06 14.03 -2.43
C GLN A 235 -13.18 14.69 -3.21
N SER A 236 -13.18 16.02 -3.35
CA SER A 236 -14.22 16.74 -4.11
C SER A 236 -14.29 16.36 -5.60
N VAL A 237 -13.14 16.07 -6.20
CA VAL A 237 -13.05 15.57 -7.58
C VAL A 237 -13.58 14.14 -7.66
N ALA A 238 -13.20 13.29 -6.71
CA ALA A 238 -13.67 11.91 -6.63
C ALA A 238 -15.20 11.84 -6.49
N ASP A 239 -15.78 12.67 -5.62
CA ASP A 239 -17.21 12.76 -5.42
C ASP A 239 -17.94 13.25 -6.68
N ALA A 240 -17.38 14.26 -7.37
CA ALA A 240 -17.96 14.80 -8.61
C ALA A 240 -17.92 13.75 -9.75
N VAL A 241 -16.81 13.04 -9.91
CA VAL A 241 -16.68 11.95 -10.89
C VAL A 241 -17.64 10.80 -10.56
N LEU A 242 -17.75 10.42 -9.29
CA LEU A 242 -18.68 9.39 -8.85
C LEU A 242 -20.15 9.79 -9.12
N ALA A 243 -20.51 11.06 -8.93
CA ALA A 243 -21.83 11.56 -9.20
C ALA A 243 -22.19 11.41 -10.70
N VAL A 244 -21.30 11.80 -11.60
CA VAL A 244 -21.49 11.62 -13.06
C VAL A 244 -21.56 10.13 -13.41
N CYS A 245 -20.72 9.29 -12.81
CA CYS A 245 -20.76 7.84 -13.05
C CYS A 245 -22.08 7.21 -12.59
N LYS A 246 -22.67 7.68 -11.48
CA LYS A 246 -24.00 7.24 -11.01
C LYS A 246 -25.11 7.68 -11.96
N GLU A 247 -25.11 8.96 -12.34
CA GLU A 247 -26.09 9.49 -13.31
C GLU A 247 -26.10 8.70 -14.61
N ARG A 248 -24.94 8.31 -15.09
CA ARG A 248 -24.75 7.53 -16.32
C ARG A 248 -24.82 6.00 -16.12
N LYS A 249 -25.15 5.53 -14.90
CA LYS A 249 -25.26 4.10 -14.53
C LYS A 249 -23.97 3.29 -14.75
N LEU A 250 -22.83 3.96 -14.75
CA LEU A 250 -21.53 3.30 -14.90
C LEU A 250 -21.12 2.53 -13.65
N THR A 251 -21.60 2.96 -12.48
CA THR A 251 -21.40 2.26 -11.19
C THR A 251 -22.14 0.91 -11.15
N ASP A 252 -23.36 0.86 -11.73
CA ASP A 252 -24.17 -0.36 -11.79
C ASP A 252 -23.51 -1.42 -12.68
N ALA A 253 -22.83 -0.96 -13.74
CA ALA A 253 -22.07 -1.80 -14.65
C ALA A 253 -20.65 -2.15 -14.13
N LYS A 254 -20.29 -1.73 -12.90
CA LYS A 254 -18.97 -1.87 -12.30
C LYS A 254 -17.81 -1.25 -13.11
N LEU A 255 -18.13 -0.18 -13.84
CA LEU A 255 -17.18 0.54 -14.70
C LEU A 255 -16.51 1.73 -13.99
N TYR A 256 -16.76 1.92 -12.71
CA TYR A 256 -16.11 2.90 -11.85
C TYR A 256 -15.34 2.18 -10.74
N ALA A 257 -14.09 2.55 -10.56
CA ALA A 257 -13.27 2.15 -9.43
C ALA A 257 -12.50 3.35 -8.92
N SER A 258 -12.47 3.53 -7.60
CA SER A 258 -11.60 4.52 -6.95
C SER A 258 -10.84 3.86 -5.82
N HIS A 259 -9.62 4.30 -5.61
CA HIS A 259 -8.77 3.87 -4.52
C HIS A 259 -7.90 5.05 -4.08
N TRP A 260 -7.52 5.06 -2.82
CA TRP A 260 -6.64 6.08 -2.28
C TRP A 260 -5.28 6.02 -2.97
N ALA A 261 -4.75 7.19 -3.33
CA ALA A 261 -3.47 7.34 -4.02
C ALA A 261 -2.29 7.28 -3.04
#